data_a3b7c50ddc989a8e0351161debaf5333
#
_entry.id   a3b7c50ddc989a8e0351161debaf5333
#
_cell.length_a   1.000
_cell.length_b   1.000
_cell.length_c   1.000
_cell.angle_alpha   90.00
_cell.angle_beta   90.00
_cell.angle_gamma   90.00
#
_symmetry.space_group_name_H-M   'P 1'
#
loop_
_entity.id
_entity.type
_entity.pdbx_description
1 polymer ?
#
loop_
_entity_poly.entity_id
_entity_poly.type
_entity_poly.pdbx_seq_one_letter_code
_entity_poly.pdbx_strand_id
1 'polypeptide(L)'
;MTIKEKKMKTSQIHRADSAPQARNSALRGMLQRLGLTILAFTLVTGLTGSATASQAQDEAAVRALGDNLAKTFVQKDAERRASLFAENGTFVTPVGDFLQGHVAMVKEFGPQAQQAVTATTQATFSNYRIRFIKPDLAVADAVLTVRNVNGPDGTIIPVIQINVFYVAARHGDKWLIEDERAHFAPAPANSMTSRN
;
A
#
# COMPACT_ATOMS: atom_id res chain seq x y z
N MET A 1 40.68 -37.41 -16.97
CA MET A 1 41.50 -36.79 -18.03
C MET A 1 40.99 -35.36 -18.15
N THR A 2 41.54 -34.22 -17.80
CA THR A 2 42.88 -33.81 -17.40
C THR A 2 42.71 -32.44 -16.74
N ILE A 3 43.34 -32.30 -15.62
CA ILE A 3 43.52 -31.10 -14.80
C ILE A 3 44.36 -30.08 -15.58
N LYS A 4 44.03 -28.78 -15.45
CA LYS A 4 45.04 -27.73 -15.58
C LYS A 4 44.75 -26.54 -14.65
N GLU A 5 45.45 -26.54 -13.55
CA GLU A 5 45.81 -25.38 -12.73
C GLU A 5 46.70 -24.43 -13.54
N LYS A 6 46.65 -23.15 -13.27
CA LYS A 6 47.76 -22.18 -13.41
C LYS A 6 47.50 -20.94 -12.59
N LYS A 7 48.03 -20.90 -11.35
CA LYS A 7 49.25 -20.25 -10.85
C LYS A 7 49.25 -18.70 -10.88
N MET A 8 49.24 -18.24 -9.67
CA MET A 8 49.72 -16.99 -9.06
C MET A 8 50.75 -16.17 -9.87
N LYS A 9 50.67 -14.85 -9.72
CA LYS A 9 51.83 -13.98 -9.61
C LYS A 9 51.59 -12.82 -8.66
N THR A 10 52.25 -12.91 -7.55
CA THR A 10 52.62 -11.89 -6.57
C THR A 10 53.68 -10.96 -7.21
N SER A 11 53.57 -9.65 -7.02
CA SER A 11 54.72 -8.79 -7.09
C SER A 11 54.55 -7.65 -6.10
N GLN A 12 55.52 -7.60 -5.24
CA GLN A 12 55.77 -6.70 -4.13
C GLN A 12 56.51 -5.43 -4.56
N ILE A 13 56.42 -4.44 -3.67
CA ILE A 13 57.44 -3.48 -3.20
C ILE A 13 57.72 -2.28 -4.12
N HIS A 14 57.49 -1.05 -3.61
CA HIS A 14 58.58 -0.16 -3.27
C HIS A 14 58.12 0.98 -2.34
N ARG A 15 58.97 1.18 -1.36
CA ARG A 15 59.04 2.10 -0.23
C ARG A 15 59.90 3.31 -0.62
N ALA A 16 59.58 4.51 -0.14
CA ALA A 16 60.49 5.59 0.25
C ALA A 16 59.66 6.80 0.63
N ASP A 17 59.58 7.19 1.87
CA ASP A 17 60.43 8.10 2.63
C ASP A 17 60.52 9.50 2.02
N SER A 18 59.99 10.50 2.79
CA SER A 18 60.72 11.64 3.30
C SER A 18 59.80 12.78 3.71
N ALA A 19 59.77 13.10 4.99
CA ALA A 19 59.39 14.43 5.48
C ALA A 19 60.55 15.39 5.30
N PRO A 20 60.35 16.73 5.34
CA PRO A 20 60.72 17.40 6.59
C PRO A 20 59.83 18.56 7.06
N GLN A 21 59.96 18.78 8.34
CA GLN A 21 59.51 19.89 9.17
C GLN A 21 60.05 21.26 8.72
N ALA A 22 59.27 22.32 8.93
CA ALA A 22 59.69 23.62 9.41
C ALA A 22 58.43 24.39 9.88
N ARG A 23 58.25 24.51 11.19
CA ARG A 23 58.57 25.67 12.04
C ARG A 23 58.20 27.02 11.41
N ASN A 24 57.14 27.62 11.96
CA ASN A 24 57.24 28.99 12.41
C ASN A 24 56.23 29.27 13.53
N SER A 25 56.83 29.67 14.60
CA SER A 25 56.26 30.11 15.85
C SER A 25 55.83 31.57 15.79
N ALA A 26 54.87 31.84 16.67
CA ALA A 26 54.65 33.09 17.35
C ALA A 26 53.92 34.22 16.58
N LEU A 27 52.70 34.42 17.05
CA LEU A 27 52.34 35.79 17.48
C LEU A 27 51.24 35.66 18.57
N ARG A 28 51.65 35.95 19.77
CA ARG A 28 50.82 36.27 20.93
C ARG A 28 50.14 37.60 20.74
N GLY A 29 48.88 37.71 21.07
CA GLY A 29 48.18 38.99 21.18
C GLY A 29 46.75 38.74 21.64
N MET A 30 46.58 38.56 22.88
CA MET A 30 45.78 39.29 23.86
C MET A 30 44.72 40.22 23.26
N LEU A 31 43.45 39.84 23.43
CA LEU A 31 42.34 40.78 23.70
C LEU A 31 41.09 39.94 24.11
N GLN A 32 40.88 39.86 25.40
CA GLN A 32 39.75 40.37 26.16
C GLN A 32 38.36 39.88 25.76
N ARG A 33 37.90 39.01 26.61
CA ARG A 33 36.58 38.99 27.29
C ARG A 33 35.51 39.92 26.67
N LEU A 34 34.60 39.30 25.96
CA LEU A 34 33.24 39.72 25.91
C LEU A 34 32.37 38.47 25.84
N GLY A 35 31.61 38.29 26.93
CA GLY A 35 30.66 37.20 27.06
C GLY A 35 29.60 37.33 25.97
N LEU A 36 29.47 36.29 25.20
CA LEU A 36 28.28 36.06 24.38
C LEU A 36 27.70 34.73 24.83
N THR A 37 26.78 34.83 25.75
CA THR A 37 25.83 33.77 26.10
C THR A 37 25.01 33.51 24.84
N ILE A 38 25.46 32.62 23.97
CA ILE A 38 24.61 32.08 22.90
C ILE A 38 23.67 31.12 23.59
N LEU A 39 22.46 31.63 23.81
CA LEU A 39 21.28 30.87 24.16
C LEU A 39 21.10 29.82 23.05
N ALA A 40 21.48 28.57 23.32
CA ALA A 40 21.16 27.45 22.45
C ALA A 40 19.65 27.23 22.51
N PHE A 41 18.92 27.98 21.68
CA PHE A 41 17.55 27.70 21.35
C PHE A 41 17.58 26.48 20.43
N THR A 42 17.66 25.29 21.04
CA THR A 42 17.52 24.03 20.34
C THR A 42 16.10 24.00 19.75
N LEU A 43 16.08 24.16 18.44
CA LEU A 43 14.90 24.02 17.60
C LEU A 43 14.40 22.56 17.68
N VAL A 44 13.54 22.28 18.63
CA VAL A 44 12.76 21.02 18.73
C VAL A 44 11.49 21.17 17.89
N THR A 45 11.61 21.48 16.60
CA THR A 45 10.47 21.60 15.69
C THR A 45 10.49 20.60 14.54
N GLY A 46 11.25 19.47 14.65
CA GLY A 46 11.43 18.54 13.53
C GLY A 46 10.70 17.19 13.63
N LEU A 47 10.10 16.80 14.77
CA LEU A 47 9.61 15.41 14.95
C LEU A 47 8.09 15.22 14.73
N THR A 48 7.29 16.26 14.76
CA THR A 48 5.84 16.11 14.56
C THR A 48 5.42 16.02 13.09
N GLY A 49 6.19 16.61 12.18
CA GLY A 49 5.90 16.60 10.74
C GLY A 49 6.12 15.22 10.07
N SER A 50 7.07 14.43 10.55
CA SER A 50 7.39 13.13 9.96
C SER A 50 6.34 12.05 10.26
N ALA A 51 5.75 12.06 11.46
CA ALA A 51 4.74 11.08 11.85
C ALA A 51 3.42 11.32 11.12
N THR A 52 3.01 12.57 10.94
CA THR A 52 1.78 12.93 10.21
C THR A 52 1.91 12.66 8.71
N ALA A 53 3.07 12.92 8.11
CA ALA A 53 3.34 12.61 6.71
C ALA A 53 3.33 11.08 6.46
N SER A 54 3.90 10.29 7.36
CA SER A 54 3.87 8.82 7.29
C SER A 54 2.44 8.29 7.38
N GLN A 55 1.63 8.78 8.31
CA GLN A 55 0.24 8.34 8.48
C GLN A 55 -0.63 8.70 7.25
N ALA A 56 -0.46 9.89 6.67
CA ALA A 56 -1.18 10.28 5.46
C ALA A 56 -0.79 9.39 4.25
N GLN A 57 0.48 9.00 4.16
CA GLN A 57 0.96 8.08 3.14
C GLN A 57 0.36 6.67 3.32
N ASP A 58 0.28 6.20 4.56
CA ASP A 58 -0.33 4.92 4.89
C ASP A 58 -1.83 4.91 4.60
N GLU A 59 -2.55 5.99 4.93
CA GLU A 59 -3.96 6.13 4.59
C GLU A 59 -4.18 6.09 3.07
N ALA A 60 -3.34 6.78 2.30
CA ALA A 60 -3.38 6.74 0.84
C ALA A 60 -3.12 5.32 0.30
N ALA A 61 -2.17 4.57 0.90
CA ALA A 61 -1.87 3.20 0.52
C ALA A 61 -3.04 2.24 0.83
N VAL A 62 -3.66 2.37 2.01
CA VAL A 62 -4.85 1.58 2.38
C VAL A 62 -6.02 1.89 1.45
N ARG A 63 -6.27 3.17 1.12
CA ARG A 63 -7.28 3.59 0.14
C ARG A 63 -7.02 2.99 -1.24
N ALA A 64 -5.76 2.98 -1.68
CA ALA A 64 -5.37 2.43 -2.98
C ALA A 64 -5.65 0.93 -3.11
N LEU A 65 -5.78 0.16 -2.03
CA LEU A 65 -6.22 -1.24 -2.10
C LEU A 65 -7.62 -1.35 -2.70
N GLY A 66 -8.59 -0.59 -2.17
CA GLY A 66 -9.95 -0.56 -2.71
C GLY A 66 -9.99 -0.07 -4.17
N ASP A 67 -9.29 1.03 -4.48
CA ASP A 67 -9.24 1.56 -5.85
C ASP A 67 -8.65 0.53 -6.84
N ASN A 68 -7.63 -0.22 -6.42
CA ASN A 68 -7.06 -1.30 -7.22
C ASN A 68 -7.99 -2.52 -7.33
N LEU A 69 -8.78 -2.86 -6.30
CA LEU A 69 -9.81 -3.89 -6.40
C LEU A 69 -10.83 -3.55 -7.51
N ALA A 70 -11.33 -2.32 -7.53
CA ALA A 70 -12.24 -1.86 -8.57
C ALA A 70 -11.61 -1.90 -9.96
N LYS A 71 -10.38 -1.41 -10.08
CA LYS A 71 -9.62 -1.39 -11.33
C LYS A 71 -9.38 -2.78 -11.89
N THR A 72 -8.88 -3.71 -11.06
CA THR A 72 -8.58 -5.09 -11.48
C THR A 72 -9.84 -5.87 -11.84
N PHE A 73 -10.96 -5.61 -11.18
CA PHE A 73 -12.26 -6.16 -11.57
C PHE A 73 -12.65 -5.75 -13.00
N VAL A 74 -12.61 -4.46 -13.33
CA VAL A 74 -12.93 -3.97 -14.68
C VAL A 74 -11.94 -4.48 -15.72
N GLN A 75 -10.68 -4.65 -15.35
CA GLN A 75 -9.64 -5.22 -16.22
C GLN A 75 -9.76 -6.74 -16.38
N LYS A 76 -10.62 -7.41 -15.62
CA LYS A 76 -10.76 -8.87 -15.56
C LYS A 76 -9.44 -9.58 -15.15
N ASP A 77 -8.63 -8.91 -14.37
CA ASP A 77 -7.32 -9.38 -13.92
C ASP A 77 -7.44 -10.03 -12.53
N ALA A 78 -7.84 -11.31 -12.52
CA ALA A 78 -8.09 -12.08 -11.31
C ALA A 78 -6.83 -12.26 -10.46
N GLU A 79 -5.68 -12.51 -11.09
CA GLU A 79 -4.40 -12.72 -10.43
C GLU A 79 -3.97 -11.45 -9.69
N ARG A 80 -4.01 -10.32 -10.38
CA ARG A 80 -3.67 -9.04 -9.77
C ARG A 80 -4.66 -8.65 -8.67
N ARG A 81 -5.94 -8.98 -8.85
CA ARG A 81 -6.95 -8.74 -7.82
C ARG A 81 -6.68 -9.57 -6.56
N ALA A 82 -6.37 -10.85 -6.71
CA ALA A 82 -6.00 -11.72 -5.59
C ALA A 82 -4.70 -11.26 -4.91
N SER A 83 -3.71 -10.75 -5.64
CA SER A 83 -2.46 -10.24 -5.08
C SER A 83 -2.58 -8.98 -4.20
N LEU A 84 -3.76 -8.35 -4.14
CA LEU A 84 -4.05 -7.28 -3.18
C LEU A 84 -4.34 -7.82 -1.78
N PHE A 85 -4.61 -9.11 -1.65
CA PHE A 85 -4.81 -9.79 -0.38
C PHE A 85 -3.50 -10.39 0.15
N ALA A 86 -3.42 -10.60 1.46
CA ALA A 86 -2.38 -11.44 2.04
C ALA A 86 -2.52 -12.87 1.52
N GLU A 87 -1.44 -13.66 1.57
CA GLU A 87 -1.40 -15.03 1.01
C GLU A 87 -2.55 -15.90 1.52
N ASN A 88 -2.86 -15.81 2.83
CA ASN A 88 -3.97 -16.52 3.49
C ASN A 88 -5.16 -15.60 3.77
N GLY A 89 -5.22 -14.45 3.11
CA GLY A 89 -6.30 -13.49 3.27
C GLY A 89 -7.66 -14.09 2.99
N THR A 90 -8.70 -13.51 3.57
CA THR A 90 -10.09 -14.00 3.44
C THR A 90 -10.98 -12.98 2.78
N PHE A 91 -11.97 -13.47 2.05
CA PHE A 91 -13.00 -12.65 1.43
C PHE A 91 -14.37 -13.30 1.55
N VAL A 92 -15.36 -12.56 2.04
CA VAL A 92 -16.77 -12.93 1.94
C VAL A 92 -17.42 -12.13 0.84
N THR A 93 -17.90 -12.84 -0.19
CA THR A 93 -18.55 -12.22 -1.34
C THR A 93 -19.90 -11.58 -0.95
N PRO A 94 -20.46 -10.66 -1.78
CA PRO A 94 -21.75 -10.04 -1.52
C PRO A 94 -22.93 -11.05 -1.42
N VAL A 95 -22.76 -12.28 -1.92
CA VAL A 95 -23.75 -13.37 -1.87
C VAL A 95 -23.48 -14.35 -0.74
N GLY A 96 -22.38 -14.17 0.04
CA GLY A 96 -22.08 -14.92 1.24
C GLY A 96 -21.05 -16.04 1.09
N ASP A 97 -20.45 -16.22 -0.11
CA ASP A 97 -19.39 -17.23 -0.29
C ASP A 97 -18.13 -16.82 0.48
N PHE A 98 -17.51 -17.78 1.14
CA PHE A 98 -16.24 -17.59 1.85
C PHE A 98 -15.08 -18.11 1.02
N LEU A 99 -14.13 -17.24 0.75
CA LEU A 99 -12.90 -17.54 0.02
C LEU A 99 -11.70 -17.33 0.94
N GLN A 100 -10.70 -18.21 0.83
CA GLN A 100 -9.45 -18.09 1.56
C GLN A 100 -8.26 -18.40 0.66
N GLY A 101 -7.30 -17.48 0.64
CA GLY A 101 -6.05 -17.56 -0.10
C GLY A 101 -6.20 -17.28 -1.60
N HIS A 102 -5.07 -16.98 -2.23
CA HIS A 102 -5.03 -16.50 -3.61
C HIS A 102 -5.64 -17.49 -4.61
N VAL A 103 -5.39 -18.80 -4.45
CA VAL A 103 -5.88 -19.81 -5.41
C VAL A 103 -7.41 -19.84 -5.45
N ALA A 104 -8.07 -19.79 -4.27
CA ALA A 104 -9.53 -19.76 -4.19
C ALA A 104 -10.08 -18.46 -4.77
N MET A 105 -9.42 -17.33 -4.48
CA MET A 105 -9.82 -16.01 -5.00
C MET A 105 -9.70 -15.92 -6.51
N VAL A 106 -8.59 -16.38 -7.10
CA VAL A 106 -8.39 -16.37 -8.56
C VAL A 106 -9.45 -17.21 -9.26
N LYS A 107 -9.74 -18.41 -8.70
CA LYS A 107 -10.76 -19.32 -9.23
C LYS A 107 -12.15 -18.68 -9.28
N GLU A 108 -12.48 -17.83 -8.30
CA GLU A 108 -13.76 -17.13 -8.22
C GLU A 108 -13.76 -15.83 -9.02
N PHE A 109 -12.72 -14.99 -8.87
CA PHE A 109 -12.65 -13.66 -9.49
C PHE A 109 -12.62 -13.72 -11.02
N GLY A 110 -11.96 -14.72 -11.60
CA GLY A 110 -11.83 -14.86 -13.05
C GLY A 110 -13.20 -15.03 -13.74
N PRO A 111 -13.94 -16.10 -13.46
CA PRO A 111 -15.27 -16.34 -14.05
C PRO A 111 -16.24 -15.20 -13.73
N GLN A 112 -16.27 -14.72 -12.48
CA GLN A 112 -17.13 -13.62 -12.06
C GLN A 112 -16.91 -12.36 -12.93
N ALA A 113 -15.67 -11.93 -13.10
CA ALA A 113 -15.38 -10.74 -13.90
C ALA A 113 -15.62 -10.97 -15.39
N GLN A 114 -15.35 -12.18 -15.93
CA GLN A 114 -15.65 -12.51 -17.33
C GLN A 114 -17.13 -12.42 -17.63
N GLN A 115 -18.00 -12.87 -16.72
CA GLN A 115 -19.45 -12.83 -16.86
C GLN A 115 -20.01 -11.42 -16.66
N ALA A 116 -19.57 -10.73 -15.58
CA ALA A 116 -20.19 -9.47 -15.16
C ALA A 116 -19.70 -8.25 -15.96
N VAL A 117 -18.42 -8.20 -16.37
CA VAL A 117 -17.82 -6.99 -16.92
C VAL A 117 -18.10 -6.86 -18.42
N THR A 118 -18.73 -5.75 -18.80
CA THR A 118 -19.01 -5.33 -20.19
C THR A 118 -17.98 -4.29 -20.66
N ALA A 119 -18.07 -3.86 -21.92
CA ALA A 119 -17.24 -2.77 -22.45
C ALA A 119 -17.49 -1.41 -21.78
N THR A 120 -18.65 -1.23 -21.13
CA THR A 120 -19.06 0.02 -20.49
C THR A 120 -19.08 -0.06 -18.98
N THR A 121 -18.65 -1.18 -18.39
CA THR A 121 -18.60 -1.36 -16.95
C THR A 121 -17.62 -0.38 -16.31
N GLN A 122 -18.06 0.24 -15.24
CA GLN A 122 -17.27 1.13 -14.39
C GLN A 122 -17.39 0.65 -12.95
N ALA A 123 -16.30 0.69 -12.21
CA ALA A 123 -16.26 0.39 -10.78
C ALA A 123 -15.46 1.47 -10.04
N THR A 124 -16.00 1.96 -8.93
CA THR A 124 -15.38 3.04 -8.15
C THR A 124 -15.67 2.85 -6.67
N PHE A 125 -14.64 2.93 -5.86
CA PHE A 125 -14.77 3.04 -4.42
C PHE A 125 -14.96 4.50 -4.00
N SER A 126 -15.77 4.71 -2.97
CA SER A 126 -16.07 6.02 -2.40
C SER A 126 -16.40 5.90 -0.91
N ASN A 127 -16.61 7.05 -0.24
CA ASN A 127 -17.05 7.12 1.15
C ASN A 127 -16.14 6.35 2.12
N TYR A 128 -14.84 6.38 1.87
CA TYR A 128 -13.87 5.73 2.74
C TYR A 128 -13.90 6.30 4.17
N ARG A 129 -13.90 5.39 5.14
CA ARG A 129 -13.63 5.65 6.56
C ARG A 129 -12.51 4.72 6.98
N ILE A 130 -11.31 5.26 7.09
CA ILE A 130 -10.11 4.50 7.43
C ILE A 130 -9.71 4.83 8.86
N ARG A 131 -9.45 3.80 9.66
CA ARG A 131 -9.01 3.92 11.04
C ARG A 131 -7.85 2.97 11.30
N PHE A 132 -6.73 3.51 11.73
CA PHE A 132 -5.59 2.74 12.18
C PHE A 132 -5.83 2.19 13.59
N ILE A 133 -5.73 0.88 13.75
CA ILE A 133 -5.79 0.18 15.03
C ILE A 133 -4.41 0.16 15.65
N LYS A 134 -3.38 -0.01 14.80
CA LYS A 134 -1.95 0.05 15.09
C LYS A 134 -1.24 0.70 13.91
N PRO A 135 0.05 1.08 14.03
CA PRO A 135 0.80 1.65 12.91
C PRO A 135 0.87 0.77 11.65
N ASP A 136 0.69 -0.53 11.82
CA ASP A 136 0.77 -1.57 10.79
C ASP A 136 -0.56 -2.29 10.54
N LEU A 137 -1.66 -1.83 11.15
CA LEU A 137 -2.99 -2.46 11.04
C LEU A 137 -4.07 -1.38 10.92
N ALA A 138 -4.85 -1.43 9.86
CA ALA A 138 -5.97 -0.53 9.59
C ALA A 138 -7.26 -1.29 9.29
N VAL A 139 -8.38 -0.65 9.56
CA VAL A 139 -9.69 -1.07 9.06
C VAL A 139 -10.26 0.02 8.17
N ALA A 140 -10.98 -0.38 7.14
CA ALA A 140 -11.62 0.54 6.21
C ALA A 140 -13.05 0.10 5.90
N ASP A 141 -13.96 1.05 5.98
CA ASP A 141 -15.29 0.98 5.39
C ASP A 141 -15.30 1.78 4.10
N ALA A 142 -15.97 1.29 3.06
CA ALA A 142 -16.12 1.99 1.80
C ALA A 142 -17.37 1.52 1.06
N VAL A 143 -17.77 2.27 0.04
CA VAL A 143 -18.86 1.87 -0.86
C VAL A 143 -18.26 1.65 -2.26
N LEU A 144 -18.39 0.42 -2.76
CA LEU A 144 -18.11 0.10 -4.15
C LEU A 144 -19.38 0.33 -4.98
N THR A 145 -19.32 1.23 -5.95
CA THR A 145 -20.35 1.43 -6.95
C THR A 145 -19.90 0.81 -8.26
N VAL A 146 -20.66 -0.15 -8.76
CA VAL A 146 -20.43 -0.78 -10.06
C VAL A 146 -21.58 -0.41 -11.00
N ARG A 147 -21.23 0.03 -12.21
CA ARG A 147 -22.19 0.46 -13.22
C ARG A 147 -22.10 -0.42 -14.46
N ASN A 148 -23.25 -0.63 -15.12
CA ASN A 148 -23.37 -1.30 -16.41
C ASN A 148 -22.75 -2.72 -16.40
N VAL A 149 -23.15 -3.54 -15.44
CA VAL A 149 -22.73 -4.95 -15.37
C VAL A 149 -23.80 -5.87 -15.94
N ASN A 150 -23.39 -7.02 -16.48
CA ASN A 150 -24.32 -8.09 -16.81
C ASN A 150 -24.85 -8.72 -15.51
N GLY A 151 -26.17 -8.85 -15.44
CA GLY A 151 -26.84 -9.71 -14.47
C GLY A 151 -26.74 -11.19 -14.85
N PRO A 152 -27.18 -12.10 -13.96
CA PRO A 152 -27.16 -13.55 -14.21
C PRO A 152 -27.98 -13.97 -15.43
N ASP A 153 -29.01 -13.23 -15.78
CA ASP A 153 -29.92 -13.45 -16.94
C ASP A 153 -29.42 -12.74 -18.20
N GLY A 154 -28.25 -12.11 -18.20
CA GLY A 154 -27.68 -11.36 -19.30
C GLY A 154 -28.26 -9.95 -19.49
N THR A 155 -29.18 -9.49 -18.64
CA THR A 155 -29.64 -8.09 -18.64
C THR A 155 -28.62 -7.16 -18.04
N ILE A 156 -28.58 -5.92 -18.53
CA ILE A 156 -27.67 -4.92 -17.94
C ILE A 156 -28.27 -4.35 -16.65
N ILE A 157 -27.54 -4.50 -15.57
CA ILE A 157 -27.85 -3.83 -14.30
C ILE A 157 -27.13 -2.47 -14.32
N PRO A 158 -27.91 -1.36 -14.31
CA PRO A 158 -27.32 -0.03 -14.47
C PRO A 158 -26.38 0.36 -13.32
N VAL A 159 -26.73 0.02 -12.08
CA VAL A 159 -25.97 0.36 -10.87
C VAL A 159 -26.16 -0.70 -9.81
N ILE A 160 -25.05 -1.14 -9.22
CA ILE A 160 -25.00 -1.92 -7.99
C ILE A 160 -24.17 -1.14 -6.98
N GLN A 161 -24.63 -1.10 -5.73
CA GLN A 161 -23.84 -0.60 -4.61
C GLN A 161 -23.56 -1.72 -3.62
N ILE A 162 -22.31 -1.82 -3.20
CA ILE A 162 -21.81 -2.82 -2.30
C ILE A 162 -21.09 -2.10 -1.16
N ASN A 163 -21.54 -2.34 0.07
CA ASN A 163 -20.80 -1.91 1.23
C ASN A 163 -19.66 -2.90 1.44
N VAL A 164 -18.47 -2.37 1.61
CA VAL A 164 -17.24 -3.15 1.77
C VAL A 164 -16.57 -2.72 3.06
N PHE A 165 -16.24 -3.69 3.88
CA PHE A 165 -15.37 -3.56 5.02
C PHE A 165 -14.12 -4.40 4.78
N TYR A 166 -12.93 -3.87 5.05
CA TYR A 166 -11.72 -4.67 5.01
C TYR A 166 -10.74 -4.31 6.11
N VAL A 167 -9.99 -5.32 6.53
CA VAL A 167 -8.83 -5.21 7.41
C VAL A 167 -7.59 -5.23 6.53
N ALA A 168 -6.75 -4.21 6.65
CA ALA A 168 -5.48 -4.13 5.95
C ALA A 168 -4.33 -4.17 6.94
N ALA A 169 -3.29 -4.95 6.64
CA ALA A 169 -2.05 -5.00 7.41
C ALA A 169 -0.84 -4.71 6.54
N ARG A 170 0.23 -4.22 7.18
CA ARG A 170 1.50 -3.95 6.51
C ARG A 170 2.37 -5.21 6.49
N HIS A 171 2.70 -5.69 5.30
CA HIS A 171 3.63 -6.78 5.03
C HIS A 171 4.92 -6.22 4.41
N GLY A 172 5.94 -6.01 5.24
CA GLY A 172 7.15 -5.30 4.82
C GLY A 172 6.86 -3.85 4.44
N ASP A 173 7.03 -3.51 3.19
CA ASP A 173 6.79 -2.18 2.61
C ASP A 173 5.39 -2.00 1.98
N LYS A 174 4.55 -3.06 1.99
CA LYS A 174 3.25 -3.07 1.32
C LYS A 174 2.10 -3.24 2.30
N TRP A 175 1.00 -2.57 2.01
CA TRP A 175 -0.29 -2.86 2.63
C TRP A 175 -1.01 -3.94 1.81
N LEU A 176 -1.56 -4.95 2.51
CA LEU A 176 -2.35 -6.03 1.92
C LEU A 176 -3.64 -6.21 2.71
N ILE A 177 -4.68 -6.74 2.08
CA ILE A 177 -5.96 -7.05 2.71
C ILE A 177 -5.86 -8.41 3.41
N GLU A 178 -6.10 -8.44 4.72
CA GLU A 178 -6.18 -9.66 5.51
C GLU A 178 -7.58 -10.27 5.45
N ASP A 179 -8.60 -9.43 5.49
CA ASP A 179 -9.98 -9.85 5.49
C ASP A 179 -10.83 -8.81 4.80
N GLU A 180 -11.75 -9.24 3.93
CA GLU A 180 -12.75 -8.38 3.30
C GLU A 180 -14.15 -8.98 3.47
N ARG A 181 -15.11 -8.12 3.79
CA ARG A 181 -16.53 -8.44 3.88
C ARG A 181 -17.30 -7.51 2.98
N ALA A 182 -17.98 -8.08 2.02
CA ALA A 182 -18.81 -7.33 1.09
C ALA A 182 -20.27 -7.73 1.21
N HIS A 183 -21.18 -6.79 1.09
CA HIS A 183 -22.61 -7.04 1.06
C HIS A 183 -23.33 -5.99 0.24
N PHE A 184 -24.40 -6.37 -0.44
CA PHE A 184 -25.19 -5.43 -1.20
C PHE A 184 -25.76 -4.34 -0.28
N ALA A 185 -25.68 -3.08 -0.71
CA ALA A 185 -26.34 -2.01 -0.01
C ALA A 185 -27.87 -2.23 -0.01
N PRO A 186 -28.57 -1.92 1.09
CA PRO A 186 -30.03 -1.99 1.09
C PRO A 186 -30.62 -1.16 -0.01
N ALA A 187 -31.67 -1.67 -0.67
CA ALA A 187 -32.43 -0.86 -1.62
C ALA A 187 -32.98 0.39 -0.93
N PRO A 188 -33.00 1.56 -1.60
CA PRO A 188 -33.59 2.76 -1.03
C PRO A 188 -35.02 2.47 -0.54
N ALA A 189 -35.38 2.94 0.65
CA ALA A 189 -36.69 2.67 1.29
C ALA A 189 -37.90 3.01 0.40
N ASN A 190 -37.73 3.88 -0.61
CA ASN A 190 -38.78 4.29 -1.54
C ASN A 190 -39.11 3.25 -2.60
N SER A 191 -38.34 2.16 -2.74
CA SER A 191 -38.64 1.09 -3.71
C SER A 191 -39.66 0.06 -3.20
N MET A 192 -40.05 0.13 -1.92
CA MET A 192 -40.99 -0.82 -1.31
C MET A 192 -42.44 -0.38 -1.42
N THR A 193 -42.77 0.81 -1.98
CA THR A 193 -44.14 1.36 -1.96
C THR A 193 -44.95 1.08 -3.23
N SER A 194 -44.44 0.30 -4.18
CA SER A 194 -45.16 0.03 -5.44
C SER A 194 -45.58 -1.42 -5.66
N ARG A 195 -45.92 -2.14 -4.55
CA ARG A 195 -46.62 -3.44 -4.65
C ARG A 195 -47.98 -3.32 -3.96
N ASN A 196 -48.93 -2.72 -4.65
CA ASN A 196 -50.34 -2.93 -4.46
C ASN A 196 -50.96 -3.40 -5.79
#